data_6f42fcc92cadca238a1242439793e52c
#
_entry.id   6f42fcc92cadca238a1242439793e52c
#
_cell.length_a   1.000
_cell.length_b   1.000
_cell.length_c   1.000
_cell.angle_alpha   90.00
_cell.angle_beta   90.00
_cell.angle_gamma   90.00
#
_symmetry.space_group_name_H-M   'P 1'
#
loop_
_entity.id
_entity.type
_entity.pdbx_description
1 polymer ?
#
loop_
_entity_poly.entity_id
_entity_poly.type
_entity_poly.pdbx_seq_one_letter_code
_entity_poly.pdbx_strand_id
1 'polypeptide(L)'
;MTQEAIREIIRRQREFFYTGATLNIDFRIEALKKLQASIQAHQEQIEAALKADLGKSSFESYMCESGLVLSEITYLLKHIRSLSREKTVHTPLAQFHSRSFQKPSPYGVSLIMSPWNYPFLLTLDPLADALAAGNTAVLKPSAYSPATGAVLCEIIRECFPEHHVAIVMGGRAENTCLLQEHFDYIFFTGSQSVGKEVMRKASEHLTPVTLELGGKSPCIIDKSANLKLAAKRIVFGKYLNCGQTCVAPDYVYCHSEIKDEFLKQLRKQIRKQFGKAPLDNKNYGKIINQKHFDRIQRLIDSSKVICGGNIRPETLQIEPTVMDKVTFEDAIMQEEIFGPVLPVLTFTSIDEVIHKVNSLAHPLALYIFAQDKAIINKVTSECGFGGGCINDVVIHLATSELPFGGFGESGMGSYHGKKGFETFSHYKSIVDKKTWIDLPIRYQPYRRISRKLLHLFLK
;
A
#
# COMPACT_ATOMS: atom_id res chain seq x y z
N MET A 1 -18.07 -6.38 18.73
CA MET A 1 -19.30 -6.78 17.95
C MET A 1 -19.41 -8.29 17.98
N THR A 2 -20.61 -8.87 18.06
CA THR A 2 -20.77 -10.35 18.04
C THR A 2 -20.59 -10.89 16.62
N GLN A 3 -20.29 -12.20 16.52
CA GLN A 3 -20.15 -12.86 15.20
C GLN A 3 -21.46 -12.84 14.41
N GLU A 4 -22.60 -13.01 15.10
CA GLU A 4 -23.93 -12.94 14.47
C GLU A 4 -24.20 -11.55 13.88
N ALA A 5 -23.82 -10.48 14.57
CA ALA A 5 -23.98 -9.12 14.06
C ALA A 5 -23.10 -8.87 12.81
N ILE A 6 -21.87 -9.38 12.82
CA ILE A 6 -20.98 -9.32 11.65
C ILE A 6 -21.55 -10.09 10.46
N ARG A 7 -22.04 -11.31 10.70
CA ARG A 7 -22.70 -12.13 9.65
C ARG A 7 -23.92 -11.45 9.07
N GLU A 8 -24.75 -10.81 9.92
CA GLU A 8 -25.92 -10.07 9.47
C GLU A 8 -25.55 -8.86 8.57
N ILE A 9 -24.51 -8.12 8.93
CA ILE A 9 -23.99 -7.02 8.09
C ILE A 9 -23.61 -7.56 6.69
N ILE A 10 -22.82 -8.63 6.64
CA ILE A 10 -22.35 -9.22 5.36
C ILE A 10 -23.54 -9.73 4.55
N ARG A 11 -24.52 -10.38 5.19
CA ARG A 11 -25.74 -10.86 4.51
C ARG A 11 -26.49 -9.68 3.87
N ARG A 12 -26.72 -8.59 4.59
CA ARG A 12 -27.40 -7.39 4.09
C ARG A 12 -26.63 -6.70 2.96
N GLN A 13 -25.30 -6.65 3.06
CA GLN A 13 -24.45 -6.13 1.98
C GLN A 13 -24.55 -6.98 0.72
N ARG A 14 -24.57 -8.30 0.86
CA ARG A 14 -24.72 -9.23 -0.27
C ARG A 14 -26.09 -9.12 -0.94
N GLU A 15 -27.15 -8.99 -0.14
CA GLU A 15 -28.49 -8.73 -0.66
C GLU A 15 -28.57 -7.41 -1.41
N PHE A 16 -28.00 -6.34 -0.85
CA PHE A 16 -27.95 -5.06 -1.54
C PHE A 16 -27.13 -5.12 -2.82
N PHE A 17 -25.99 -5.77 -2.81
CA PHE A 17 -25.17 -5.96 -4.02
C PHE A 17 -25.96 -6.66 -5.14
N TYR A 18 -26.74 -7.70 -4.80
CA TYR A 18 -27.54 -8.42 -5.79
C TYR A 18 -28.74 -7.63 -6.33
N THR A 19 -29.11 -6.51 -5.73
CA THR A 19 -30.10 -5.59 -6.36
C THR A 19 -29.55 -4.95 -7.66
N GLY A 20 -28.23 -4.97 -7.84
CA GLY A 20 -27.56 -4.30 -8.96
C GLY A 20 -27.41 -2.79 -8.81
N ALA A 21 -27.81 -2.20 -7.68
CA ALA A 21 -27.72 -0.75 -7.46
C ALA A 21 -26.30 -0.20 -7.65
N THR A 22 -25.28 -0.94 -7.18
CA THR A 22 -23.86 -0.56 -7.30
C THR A 22 -23.31 -0.70 -8.72
N LEU A 23 -24.03 -1.32 -9.66
CA LEU A 23 -23.61 -1.40 -11.07
C LEU A 23 -23.82 -0.09 -11.81
N ASN A 24 -24.72 0.78 -11.31
CA ASN A 24 -24.92 2.10 -11.87
C ASN A 24 -23.71 3.02 -11.58
N ILE A 25 -23.12 3.56 -12.64
CA ILE A 25 -21.92 4.42 -12.53
C ILE A 25 -22.24 5.73 -11.81
N ASP A 26 -23.42 6.30 -12.01
CA ASP A 26 -23.81 7.55 -11.33
C ASP A 26 -23.97 7.34 -9.82
N PHE A 27 -24.50 6.17 -9.40
CA PHE A 27 -24.53 5.79 -7.99
C PHE A 27 -23.13 5.75 -7.36
N ARG A 28 -22.14 5.17 -8.07
CA ARG A 28 -20.73 5.13 -7.61
C ARG A 28 -20.12 6.53 -7.53
N ILE A 29 -20.39 7.38 -8.52
CA ILE A 29 -19.93 8.78 -8.55
C ILE A 29 -20.48 9.54 -7.35
N GLU A 30 -21.77 9.41 -7.06
CA GLU A 30 -22.37 10.07 -5.91
C GLU A 30 -21.83 9.55 -4.57
N ALA A 31 -21.55 8.24 -4.47
CA ALA A 31 -20.88 7.65 -3.31
C ALA A 31 -19.49 8.27 -3.07
N LEU A 32 -18.67 8.39 -4.10
CA LEU A 32 -17.35 9.00 -4.04
C LEU A 32 -17.40 10.49 -3.69
N LYS A 33 -18.35 11.24 -4.27
CA LYS A 33 -18.56 12.68 -3.95
C LYS A 33 -18.99 12.89 -2.50
N LYS A 34 -19.89 12.05 -1.98
CA LYS A 34 -20.30 12.11 -0.56
C LYS A 34 -19.10 11.89 0.36
N LEU A 35 -18.30 10.85 0.08
CA LEU A 35 -17.08 10.57 0.84
C LEU A 35 -16.11 11.76 0.78
N GLN A 36 -15.86 12.32 -0.40
CA GLN A 36 -14.98 13.48 -0.59
C GLN A 36 -15.45 14.69 0.22
N ALA A 37 -16.72 15.01 0.16
CA ALA A 37 -17.31 16.15 0.87
C ALA A 37 -17.23 15.97 2.39
N SER A 38 -17.54 14.77 2.90
CA SER A 38 -17.46 14.46 4.32
C SER A 38 -16.02 14.51 4.84
N ILE A 39 -15.02 13.99 4.10
CA ILE A 39 -13.60 14.12 4.46
C ILE A 39 -13.20 15.59 4.56
N GLN A 40 -13.61 16.43 3.62
CA GLN A 40 -13.32 17.87 3.64
C GLN A 40 -13.98 18.58 4.83
N ALA A 41 -15.20 18.20 5.17
CA ALA A 41 -15.92 18.78 6.30
C ALA A 41 -15.33 18.39 7.68
N HIS A 42 -14.73 17.19 7.77
CA HIS A 42 -14.16 16.66 9.01
C HIS A 42 -12.63 16.88 9.14
N GLN A 43 -12.01 17.72 8.30
CA GLN A 43 -10.54 17.88 8.23
C GLN A 43 -9.91 18.16 9.59
N GLU A 44 -10.46 19.08 10.39
CA GLU A 44 -9.93 19.41 11.73
C GLU A 44 -10.04 18.22 12.71
N GLN A 45 -11.14 17.48 12.64
CA GLN A 45 -11.33 16.29 13.49
C GLN A 45 -10.36 15.16 13.11
N ILE A 46 -10.11 14.97 11.82
CA ILE A 46 -9.12 13.99 11.29
C ILE A 46 -7.73 14.35 11.82
N GLU A 47 -7.31 15.61 11.71
CA GLU A 47 -6.01 16.08 12.18
C GLU A 47 -5.86 15.93 13.70
N ALA A 48 -6.92 16.26 14.48
CA ALA A 48 -6.93 16.08 15.92
C ALA A 48 -6.82 14.60 16.32
N ALA A 49 -7.51 13.71 15.62
CA ALA A 49 -7.47 12.28 15.86
C ALA A 49 -6.08 11.67 15.55
N LEU A 50 -5.48 12.02 14.42
CA LEU A 50 -4.13 11.59 14.03
C LEU A 50 -3.05 12.13 15.00
N LYS A 51 -3.24 13.34 15.52
CA LYS A 51 -2.40 13.88 16.58
C LYS A 51 -2.55 13.11 17.88
N ALA A 52 -3.75 12.74 18.26
CA ALA A 52 -4.01 11.96 19.48
C ALA A 52 -3.37 10.55 19.40
N ASP A 53 -3.54 9.85 18.27
CA ASP A 53 -3.03 8.49 18.09
C ASP A 53 -1.51 8.46 17.87
N LEU A 54 -0.98 9.26 16.93
CA LEU A 54 0.39 9.19 16.42
C LEU A 54 1.25 10.43 16.69
N GLY A 55 0.66 11.50 17.25
CA GLY A 55 1.37 12.77 17.45
C GLY A 55 1.62 13.54 16.15
N LYS A 56 1.02 13.16 15.03
CA LYS A 56 1.19 13.83 13.74
C LYS A 56 0.78 15.30 13.81
N SER A 57 1.55 16.18 13.17
CA SER A 57 1.14 17.57 12.96
C SER A 57 0.01 17.66 11.94
N SER A 58 -0.77 18.75 11.96
CA SER A 58 -1.81 19.01 10.96
C SER A 58 -1.26 18.96 9.52
N PHE A 59 -0.06 19.52 9.31
CA PHE A 59 0.59 19.48 8.00
C PHE A 59 0.89 18.04 7.54
N GLU A 60 1.47 17.22 8.41
CA GLU A 60 1.79 15.83 8.10
C GLU A 60 0.50 15.00 7.91
N SER A 61 -0.51 15.23 8.73
CA SER A 61 -1.83 14.57 8.63
C SER A 61 -2.48 14.83 7.28
N TYR A 62 -2.48 16.07 6.80
CA TYR A 62 -3.00 16.39 5.48
C TYR A 62 -2.13 15.81 4.36
N MET A 63 -0.80 16.05 4.42
CA MET A 63 0.13 15.64 3.37
C MET A 63 0.15 14.13 3.14
N CYS A 64 0.03 13.33 4.21
CA CYS A 64 0.26 11.89 4.16
C CYS A 64 -1.00 11.04 4.34
N GLU A 65 -2.15 11.64 4.67
CA GLU A 65 -3.38 10.90 4.89
C GLU A 65 -4.57 11.54 4.15
N SER A 66 -5.26 12.52 4.71
CA SER A 66 -6.50 13.05 4.11
C SER A 66 -6.29 13.62 2.71
N GLY A 67 -5.19 14.30 2.46
CA GLY A 67 -4.88 14.87 1.14
C GLY A 67 -4.63 13.81 0.08
N LEU A 68 -4.01 12.68 0.42
CA LEU A 68 -3.80 11.57 -0.52
C LEU A 68 -5.14 10.88 -0.85
N VAL A 69 -5.99 10.61 0.13
CA VAL A 69 -7.35 10.08 -0.10
C VAL A 69 -8.16 11.00 -1.01
N LEU A 70 -8.13 12.31 -0.76
CA LEU A 70 -8.83 13.29 -1.61
C LEU A 70 -8.28 13.31 -3.05
N SER A 71 -6.98 13.12 -3.21
CA SER A 71 -6.32 13.00 -4.52
C SER A 71 -6.78 11.73 -5.25
N GLU A 72 -6.82 10.59 -4.58
CA GLU A 72 -7.29 9.32 -5.13
C GLU A 72 -8.76 9.39 -5.55
N ILE A 73 -9.65 9.91 -4.68
CA ILE A 73 -11.06 10.11 -5.03
C ILE A 73 -11.20 11.03 -6.24
N THR A 74 -10.41 12.10 -6.31
CA THR A 74 -10.44 13.04 -7.46
C THR A 74 -10.02 12.34 -8.75
N TYR A 75 -8.97 11.51 -8.71
CA TYR A 75 -8.55 10.69 -9.84
C TYR A 75 -9.68 9.74 -10.29
N LEU A 76 -10.27 9.01 -9.36
CA LEU A 76 -11.35 8.06 -9.63
C LEU A 76 -12.57 8.76 -10.23
N LEU A 77 -13.03 9.89 -9.67
CA LEU A 77 -14.14 10.68 -10.20
C LEU A 77 -13.91 11.11 -11.65
N LYS A 78 -12.67 11.48 -11.99
CA LYS A 78 -12.29 11.85 -13.34
C LYS A 78 -12.30 10.68 -14.31
N HIS A 79 -11.94 9.49 -13.85
CA HIS A 79 -11.66 8.33 -14.72
C HIS A 79 -12.70 7.22 -14.68
N ILE A 80 -13.58 7.16 -13.66
CA ILE A 80 -14.50 6.06 -13.43
C ILE A 80 -15.35 5.66 -14.64
N ARG A 81 -15.84 6.64 -15.42
CA ARG A 81 -16.61 6.36 -16.64
C ARG A 81 -15.79 5.65 -17.71
N SER A 82 -14.51 5.97 -17.84
CA SER A 82 -13.61 5.32 -18.79
C SER A 82 -13.15 3.95 -18.29
N LEU A 83 -12.87 3.82 -16.99
CA LEU A 83 -12.45 2.56 -16.36
C LEU A 83 -13.57 1.51 -16.39
N SER A 84 -14.83 1.93 -16.28
CA SER A 84 -16.01 1.05 -16.28
C SER A 84 -16.45 0.60 -17.68
N ARG A 85 -15.83 1.11 -18.76
CA ARG A 85 -16.20 0.74 -20.15
C ARG A 85 -15.67 -0.63 -20.54
N GLU A 86 -16.40 -1.27 -21.44
CA GLU A 86 -15.93 -2.45 -22.15
C GLU A 86 -14.69 -2.11 -22.98
N LYS A 87 -13.64 -2.90 -22.87
CA LYS A 87 -12.41 -2.76 -23.65
C LYS A 87 -12.40 -3.78 -24.77
N THR A 88 -12.65 -3.35 -26.02
CA THR A 88 -12.55 -4.20 -27.19
C THR A 88 -11.09 -4.63 -27.38
N VAL A 89 -10.91 -5.92 -27.69
CA VAL A 89 -9.62 -6.52 -27.99
C VAL A 89 -9.65 -7.16 -29.38
N HIS A 90 -8.48 -7.48 -29.92
CA HIS A 90 -8.38 -8.13 -31.22
C HIS A 90 -9.15 -9.46 -31.23
N THR A 91 -10.00 -9.65 -32.24
CA THR A 91 -10.73 -10.90 -32.47
C THR A 91 -10.04 -11.68 -33.60
N PRO A 92 -9.55 -12.91 -33.35
CA PRO A 92 -8.93 -13.71 -34.39
C PRO A 92 -9.86 -13.98 -35.57
N LEU A 93 -9.30 -14.03 -36.79
CA LEU A 93 -10.07 -14.29 -38.00
C LEU A 93 -10.83 -15.62 -37.97
N ALA A 94 -10.33 -16.63 -37.25
CA ALA A 94 -11.02 -17.90 -37.01
C ALA A 94 -12.36 -17.73 -36.30
N GLN A 95 -12.61 -16.64 -35.66
CA GLN A 95 -13.88 -16.31 -34.98
C GLN A 95 -14.73 -15.29 -35.77
N PHE A 96 -14.47 -15.11 -37.07
CA PHE A 96 -15.25 -14.25 -37.94
C PHE A 96 -16.73 -14.71 -37.98
N HIS A 97 -17.75 -13.91 -37.84
CA HIS A 97 -17.83 -12.51 -37.55
C HIS A 97 -18.17 -12.31 -36.06
N SER A 98 -17.25 -11.82 -35.24
CA SER A 98 -17.49 -11.58 -33.81
C SER A 98 -16.70 -10.39 -33.29
N ARG A 99 -17.11 -9.87 -32.12
CA ARG A 99 -16.43 -8.86 -31.34
C ARG A 99 -15.97 -9.45 -30.03
N SER A 100 -14.68 -9.36 -29.73
CA SER A 100 -14.12 -9.76 -28.44
C SER A 100 -13.89 -8.54 -27.57
N PHE A 101 -14.27 -8.62 -26.29
CA PHE A 101 -14.09 -7.53 -25.35
C PHE A 101 -13.96 -8.03 -23.91
N GLN A 102 -13.31 -7.20 -23.08
CA GLN A 102 -13.26 -7.37 -21.63
C GLN A 102 -14.25 -6.39 -21.00
N LYS A 103 -15.00 -6.85 -19.99
CA LYS A 103 -15.95 -6.05 -19.23
C LYS A 103 -15.62 -6.11 -17.74
N PRO A 104 -15.29 -4.99 -17.08
CA PRO A 104 -15.07 -4.97 -15.64
C PRO A 104 -16.38 -5.25 -14.91
N SER A 105 -16.28 -5.99 -13.81
CA SER A 105 -17.40 -6.35 -12.95
C SER A 105 -16.91 -6.35 -11.50
N PRO A 106 -17.60 -5.73 -10.53
CA PRO A 106 -17.24 -5.83 -9.13
C PRO A 106 -17.24 -7.29 -8.67
N TYR A 107 -16.42 -7.60 -7.67
CA TYR A 107 -16.44 -8.92 -7.04
C TYR A 107 -17.70 -9.14 -6.21
N GLY A 108 -18.08 -8.18 -5.36
CA GLY A 108 -19.21 -8.30 -4.46
C GLY A 108 -19.00 -7.58 -3.13
N VAL A 109 -18.99 -8.33 -2.04
CA VAL A 109 -18.71 -7.82 -0.69
C VAL A 109 -17.23 -7.89 -0.41
N SER A 110 -16.57 -6.74 -0.22
CA SER A 110 -15.14 -6.66 0.05
C SER A 110 -14.87 -6.43 1.54
N LEU A 111 -13.84 -7.08 2.09
CA LEU A 111 -13.29 -6.79 3.39
C LEU A 111 -12.01 -5.96 3.23
N ILE A 112 -11.92 -4.81 3.92
CA ILE A 112 -10.74 -3.95 3.95
C ILE A 112 -10.24 -3.88 5.39
N MET A 113 -9.07 -4.48 5.65
CA MET A 113 -8.43 -4.51 6.97
C MET A 113 -7.19 -3.61 6.93
N SER A 114 -7.21 -2.54 7.72
CA SER A 114 -6.16 -1.50 7.69
C SER A 114 -5.34 -1.44 8.98
N PRO A 115 -4.06 -1.01 8.87
CA PRO A 115 -3.14 -0.89 9.99
C PRO A 115 -3.31 0.44 10.73
N TRP A 116 -2.43 0.69 11.68
CA TRP A 116 -2.47 1.82 12.58
C TRP A 116 -1.53 2.98 12.22
N ASN A 117 -0.60 2.78 11.28
CA ASN A 117 0.47 3.76 11.00
C ASN A 117 0.03 4.93 10.09
N TYR A 118 -0.85 4.66 9.14
CA TYR A 118 -1.59 5.63 8.34
C TYR A 118 -3.06 5.22 8.33
N PRO A 119 -3.72 5.30 9.49
CA PRO A 119 -5.02 4.64 9.70
C PRO A 119 -6.13 5.24 8.85
N PHE A 120 -6.08 6.53 8.53
CA PHE A 120 -7.07 7.20 7.70
C PHE A 120 -6.86 6.85 6.22
N LEU A 121 -5.65 7.05 5.70
CA LEU A 121 -5.30 6.76 4.32
C LEU A 121 -5.56 5.29 3.97
N LEU A 122 -4.95 4.37 4.74
CA LEU A 122 -4.98 2.93 4.41
C LEU A 122 -6.35 2.27 4.67
N THR A 123 -7.32 3.00 5.24
CA THR A 123 -8.72 2.58 5.31
C THR A 123 -9.51 3.11 4.12
N LEU A 124 -9.37 4.40 3.78
CA LEU A 124 -10.26 5.06 2.84
C LEU A 124 -9.78 5.02 1.39
N ASP A 125 -8.50 4.88 1.15
CA ASP A 125 -7.95 4.76 -0.21
C ASP A 125 -8.44 3.46 -0.89
N PRO A 126 -8.25 2.26 -0.28
CA PRO A 126 -8.84 1.05 -0.83
C PRO A 126 -10.38 1.05 -0.86
N LEU A 127 -11.04 1.78 0.07
CA LEU A 127 -12.49 1.95 0.02
C LEU A 127 -12.92 2.73 -1.22
N ALA A 128 -12.21 3.82 -1.56
CA ALA A 128 -12.52 4.61 -2.75
C ALA A 128 -12.40 3.75 -4.02
N ASP A 129 -11.38 2.92 -4.12
CA ASP A 129 -11.19 1.95 -5.20
C ASP A 129 -12.33 0.93 -5.29
N ALA A 130 -12.71 0.35 -4.14
CA ALA A 130 -13.78 -0.63 -4.04
C ALA A 130 -15.14 -0.03 -4.48
N LEU A 131 -15.45 1.20 -4.04
CA LEU A 131 -16.65 1.93 -4.43
C LEU A 131 -16.66 2.29 -5.92
N ALA A 132 -15.52 2.75 -6.45
CA ALA A 132 -15.37 3.04 -7.88
C ALA A 132 -15.61 1.78 -8.74
N ALA A 133 -15.14 0.63 -8.29
CA ALA A 133 -15.36 -0.66 -8.96
C ALA A 133 -16.80 -1.17 -8.82
N GLY A 134 -17.55 -0.71 -7.79
CA GLY A 134 -18.97 -1.06 -7.56
C GLY A 134 -19.16 -2.18 -6.55
N ASN A 135 -18.22 -2.39 -5.63
CA ASN A 135 -18.37 -3.32 -4.52
C ASN A 135 -19.12 -2.67 -3.34
N THR A 136 -19.66 -3.50 -2.46
CA THR A 136 -19.95 -3.14 -1.07
C THR A 136 -18.71 -3.42 -0.23
N ALA A 137 -18.58 -2.79 0.94
CA ALA A 137 -17.37 -2.92 1.74
C ALA A 137 -17.65 -3.02 3.24
N VAL A 138 -16.89 -3.89 3.91
CA VAL A 138 -16.75 -3.93 5.36
C VAL A 138 -15.35 -3.45 5.71
N LEU A 139 -15.25 -2.39 6.49
CA LEU A 139 -14.00 -1.80 6.95
C LEU A 139 -13.65 -2.31 8.34
N LYS A 140 -12.38 -2.65 8.53
CA LYS A 140 -11.85 -3.05 9.82
C LYS A 140 -10.57 -2.26 10.15
N PRO A 141 -10.70 -1.02 10.68
CA PRO A 141 -9.56 -0.24 11.14
C PRO A 141 -8.86 -0.89 12.32
N SER A 142 -7.59 -0.55 12.51
CA SER A 142 -6.81 -1.06 13.64
C SER A 142 -7.35 -0.55 14.99
N ALA A 143 -7.35 -1.41 15.99
CA ALA A 143 -7.67 -1.03 17.37
C ALA A 143 -6.57 -0.16 18.03
N TYR A 144 -5.38 -0.06 17.43
CA TYR A 144 -4.28 0.73 17.98
C TYR A 144 -4.40 2.23 17.67
N SER A 145 -5.29 2.62 16.74
CA SER A 145 -5.61 4.01 16.40
C SER A 145 -7.08 4.34 16.70
N PRO A 146 -7.47 4.37 18.00
CA PRO A 146 -8.88 4.48 18.40
C PRO A 146 -9.49 5.85 18.06
N ALA A 147 -8.74 6.94 18.16
CA ALA A 147 -9.25 8.26 17.86
C ALA A 147 -9.56 8.41 16.36
N THR A 148 -8.64 7.97 15.50
CA THR A 148 -8.87 7.95 14.05
C THR A 148 -10.01 7.00 13.68
N GLY A 149 -10.10 5.85 14.34
CA GLY A 149 -11.21 4.91 14.16
C GLY A 149 -12.56 5.51 14.47
N ALA A 150 -12.68 6.36 15.51
CA ALA A 150 -13.92 7.06 15.86
C ALA A 150 -14.34 8.03 14.74
N VAL A 151 -13.42 8.86 14.23
CA VAL A 151 -13.69 9.78 13.12
C VAL A 151 -14.06 9.03 11.83
N LEU A 152 -13.40 7.90 11.55
CA LEU A 152 -13.78 7.04 10.43
C LEU A 152 -15.22 6.52 10.58
N CYS A 153 -15.65 6.14 11.81
CA CYS A 153 -17.02 5.72 12.06
C CYS A 153 -18.05 6.84 11.79
N GLU A 154 -17.76 8.07 12.16
CA GLU A 154 -18.60 9.23 11.90
C GLU A 154 -18.77 9.45 10.40
N ILE A 155 -17.67 9.57 9.67
CA ILE A 155 -17.64 9.78 8.21
C ILE A 155 -18.40 8.67 7.48
N ILE A 156 -18.14 7.40 7.81
CA ILE A 156 -18.76 6.27 7.12
C ILE A 156 -20.29 6.23 7.38
N ARG A 157 -20.73 6.45 8.61
CA ARG A 157 -22.16 6.45 8.95
C ARG A 157 -22.92 7.63 8.34
N GLU A 158 -22.26 8.78 8.21
CA GLU A 158 -22.82 9.93 7.52
C GLU A 158 -22.98 9.68 6.01
N CYS A 159 -21.98 9.08 5.38
CA CYS A 159 -21.94 8.87 3.93
C CYS A 159 -22.80 7.71 3.45
N PHE A 160 -22.85 6.61 4.22
CA PHE A 160 -23.33 5.33 3.69
C PHE A 160 -24.27 4.61 4.67
N PRO A 161 -25.34 4.00 4.15
CA PRO A 161 -26.06 2.97 4.89
C PRO A 161 -25.18 1.73 5.06
N GLU A 162 -25.34 1.02 6.18
CA GLU A 162 -24.54 -0.14 6.58
C GLU A 162 -24.54 -1.27 5.56
N HIS A 163 -25.63 -1.42 4.80
CA HIS A 163 -25.71 -2.39 3.71
C HIS A 163 -24.88 -2.03 2.48
N HIS A 164 -24.33 -0.81 2.39
CA HIS A 164 -23.40 -0.40 1.33
C HIS A 164 -21.95 -0.38 1.84
N VAL A 165 -21.69 0.37 2.93
CA VAL A 165 -20.38 0.39 3.60
C VAL A 165 -20.60 0.27 5.11
N ALA A 166 -20.03 -0.75 5.71
CA ALA A 166 -20.03 -0.97 7.15
C ALA A 166 -18.65 -0.79 7.74
N ILE A 167 -18.56 -0.41 9.01
CA ILE A 167 -17.30 -0.32 9.75
C ILE A 167 -17.42 -1.13 11.05
N VAL A 168 -16.49 -2.07 11.24
CA VAL A 168 -16.39 -2.96 12.39
C VAL A 168 -15.21 -2.54 13.25
N MET A 169 -15.51 -1.89 14.37
CA MET A 169 -14.51 -1.54 15.37
C MET A 169 -14.18 -2.73 16.27
N GLY A 170 -12.96 -2.78 16.79
CA GLY A 170 -12.53 -3.83 17.70
C GLY A 170 -11.15 -4.37 17.41
N GLY A 171 -10.77 -5.42 18.12
CA GLY A 171 -9.41 -5.99 18.12
C GLY A 171 -9.32 -7.35 17.45
N ARG A 172 -8.56 -8.24 18.11
CA ARG A 172 -8.28 -9.59 17.59
C ARG A 172 -9.56 -10.44 17.46
N ALA A 173 -10.50 -10.30 18.38
CA ALA A 173 -11.74 -11.08 18.35
C ALA A 173 -12.56 -10.79 17.09
N GLU A 174 -12.76 -9.50 16.78
CA GLU A 174 -13.49 -9.07 15.58
C GLU A 174 -12.73 -9.43 14.30
N ASN A 175 -11.39 -9.34 14.29
CA ASN A 175 -10.59 -9.81 13.15
C ASN A 175 -10.83 -11.31 12.88
N THR A 176 -10.85 -12.13 13.94
CA THR A 176 -11.09 -13.57 13.82
C THR A 176 -12.51 -13.84 13.29
N CYS A 177 -13.53 -13.15 13.83
CA CYS A 177 -14.91 -13.29 13.37
C CYS A 177 -15.06 -12.91 11.88
N LEU A 178 -14.47 -11.79 11.45
CA LEU A 178 -14.50 -11.34 10.06
C LEU A 178 -13.84 -12.35 9.13
N LEU A 179 -12.67 -12.87 9.49
CA LEU A 179 -11.92 -13.83 8.67
C LEU A 179 -12.56 -15.24 8.63
N GLN A 180 -13.56 -15.51 9.46
CA GLN A 180 -14.37 -16.73 9.40
C GLN A 180 -15.56 -16.62 8.43
N GLU A 181 -15.90 -15.41 7.99
CA GLU A 181 -17.02 -15.17 7.08
C GLU A 181 -16.55 -15.13 5.63
N HIS A 182 -17.46 -15.42 4.70
CA HIS A 182 -17.20 -15.40 3.27
C HIS A 182 -17.29 -13.98 2.70
N PHE A 183 -16.17 -13.46 2.24
CA PHE A 183 -16.05 -12.27 1.42
C PHE A 183 -15.72 -12.61 -0.02
N ASP A 184 -16.07 -11.73 -0.96
CA ASP A 184 -15.77 -11.93 -2.38
C ASP A 184 -14.39 -11.34 -2.76
N TYR A 185 -13.84 -10.48 -1.89
CA TYR A 185 -12.48 -9.92 -1.99
C TYR A 185 -11.97 -9.51 -0.61
N ILE A 186 -10.67 -9.69 -0.33
CA ILE A 186 -10.04 -9.19 0.89
C ILE A 186 -8.84 -8.32 0.53
N PHE A 187 -8.84 -7.07 1.02
CA PHE A 187 -7.70 -6.17 0.96
C PHE A 187 -7.14 -6.01 2.38
N PHE A 188 -5.91 -6.38 2.56
CA PHE A 188 -5.24 -6.34 3.87
C PHE A 188 -3.93 -5.56 3.78
N THR A 189 -3.73 -4.62 4.71
CA THR A 189 -2.44 -3.96 4.95
C THR A 189 -1.99 -4.22 6.38
N GLY A 190 -0.76 -4.70 6.57
CA GLY A 190 -0.22 -4.98 7.89
C GLY A 190 1.02 -5.85 7.92
N SER A 191 1.22 -6.60 9.01
CA SER A 191 2.40 -7.45 9.17
C SER A 191 2.31 -8.74 8.33
N GLN A 192 3.45 -9.28 7.95
CA GLN A 192 3.57 -10.54 7.22
C GLN A 192 2.87 -11.71 7.94
N SER A 193 2.98 -11.79 9.27
CA SER A 193 2.37 -12.86 10.05
C SER A 193 0.84 -12.84 9.97
N VAL A 194 0.23 -11.65 10.02
CA VAL A 194 -1.22 -11.50 9.88
C VAL A 194 -1.63 -11.68 8.40
N GLY A 195 -0.84 -11.20 7.44
CA GLY A 195 -1.10 -11.42 6.01
C GLY A 195 -1.15 -12.91 5.64
N LYS A 196 -0.25 -13.74 6.19
CA LYS A 196 -0.30 -15.20 6.04
C LYS A 196 -1.58 -15.80 6.63
N GLU A 197 -2.06 -15.30 7.78
CA GLU A 197 -3.33 -15.75 8.38
C GLU A 197 -4.53 -15.34 7.51
N VAL A 198 -4.54 -14.11 6.99
CA VAL A 198 -5.57 -13.64 6.05
C VAL A 198 -5.61 -14.55 4.81
N MET A 199 -4.46 -14.82 4.20
CA MET A 199 -4.36 -15.69 3.03
C MET A 199 -4.84 -17.12 3.33
N ARG A 200 -4.46 -17.67 4.49
CA ARG A 200 -4.91 -19.00 4.93
C ARG A 200 -6.43 -19.05 5.08
N LYS A 201 -7.04 -18.02 5.68
CA LYS A 201 -8.49 -17.94 5.85
C LYS A 201 -9.22 -17.69 4.52
N ALA A 202 -8.70 -16.84 3.68
CA ALA A 202 -9.27 -16.60 2.35
C ALA A 202 -9.31 -17.89 1.49
N SER A 203 -8.32 -18.76 1.64
CA SER A 203 -8.28 -20.03 0.89
C SER A 203 -9.42 -20.98 1.20
N GLU A 204 -10.06 -20.89 2.38
CA GLU A 204 -11.22 -21.69 2.76
C GLU A 204 -12.43 -21.43 1.85
N HIS A 205 -12.48 -20.22 1.23
CA HIS A 205 -13.55 -19.78 0.31
C HIS A 205 -13.06 -19.47 -1.10
N LEU A 206 -11.78 -19.70 -1.41
CA LEU A 206 -11.11 -19.28 -2.66
C LEU A 206 -11.24 -17.77 -2.91
N THR A 207 -11.29 -16.98 -1.85
CA THR A 207 -11.40 -15.52 -1.92
C THR A 207 -10.08 -14.94 -2.40
N PRO A 208 -10.06 -14.13 -3.48
CA PRO A 208 -8.85 -13.41 -3.91
C PRO A 208 -8.45 -12.36 -2.88
N VAL A 209 -7.13 -12.16 -2.74
CA VAL A 209 -6.58 -11.22 -1.76
C VAL A 209 -5.59 -10.26 -2.39
N THR A 210 -5.55 -9.03 -1.87
CA THR A 210 -4.39 -8.14 -1.96
C THR A 210 -3.78 -8.01 -0.57
N LEU A 211 -2.48 -8.19 -0.48
CA LEU A 211 -1.71 -8.11 0.75
C LEU A 211 -0.64 -7.03 0.59
N GLU A 212 -0.76 -5.95 1.35
CA GLU A 212 0.24 -4.90 1.45
C GLU A 212 1.00 -5.09 2.76
N LEU A 213 2.23 -5.56 2.66
CA LEU A 213 3.05 -5.97 3.78
C LEU A 213 4.26 -5.06 3.92
N GLY A 214 5.06 -5.27 4.96
CA GLY A 214 6.29 -4.52 5.17
C GLY A 214 7.52 -5.22 4.59
N GLY A 215 8.67 -4.67 4.92
CA GLY A 215 9.96 -5.23 4.54
C GLY A 215 11.11 -4.31 4.92
N LYS A 216 12.36 -4.78 4.79
CA LYS A 216 13.55 -3.96 5.02
C LYS A 216 13.96 -3.24 3.75
N SER A 217 13.38 -2.06 3.52
CA SER A 217 13.60 -1.23 2.34
C SER A 217 15.02 -0.62 2.31
N PRO A 218 15.90 -1.07 1.39
CA PRO A 218 17.26 -0.54 1.28
C PRO A 218 17.27 0.87 0.68
N CYS A 219 18.18 1.71 1.18
CA CYS A 219 18.52 2.99 0.59
C CYS A 219 19.99 2.99 0.19
N ILE A 220 20.24 2.77 -1.09
CA ILE A 220 21.59 2.62 -1.66
C ILE A 220 22.14 4.00 -2.02
N ILE A 221 23.37 4.31 -1.58
CA ILE A 221 24.04 5.58 -1.90
C ILE A 221 25.36 5.29 -2.60
N ASP A 222 25.35 5.48 -3.90
CA ASP A 222 26.53 5.34 -4.74
C ASP A 222 27.47 6.54 -4.58
N LYS A 223 28.78 6.34 -4.85
CA LYS A 223 29.79 7.40 -4.77
C LYS A 223 29.52 8.61 -5.67
N SER A 224 28.76 8.44 -6.73
CA SER A 224 28.34 9.52 -7.64
C SER A 224 27.20 10.38 -7.09
N ALA A 225 26.60 10.03 -5.93
CA ALA A 225 25.42 10.68 -5.40
C ALA A 225 25.67 12.13 -4.96
N ASN A 226 24.65 12.99 -5.07
CA ASN A 226 24.63 14.30 -4.42
C ASN A 226 24.32 14.13 -2.92
N LEU A 227 25.35 14.03 -2.09
CA LEU A 227 25.23 13.66 -0.67
C LEU A 227 24.38 14.62 0.15
N LYS A 228 24.46 15.95 -0.12
CA LYS A 228 23.67 16.96 0.58
C LYS A 228 22.17 16.79 0.30
N LEU A 229 21.82 16.49 -0.96
CA LEU A 229 20.44 16.27 -1.39
C LEU A 229 19.94 14.92 -0.89
N ALA A 230 20.76 13.86 -1.02
CA ALA A 230 20.45 12.52 -0.53
C ALA A 230 20.15 12.56 0.98
N ALA A 231 21.02 13.12 1.79
CA ALA A 231 20.81 13.27 3.24
C ALA A 231 19.51 14.04 3.56
N LYS A 232 19.19 15.13 2.81
CA LYS A 232 17.96 15.90 3.02
C LYS A 232 16.71 15.05 2.79
N ARG A 233 16.67 14.30 1.70
CA ARG A 233 15.52 13.47 1.30
C ARG A 233 15.38 12.23 2.19
N ILE A 234 16.48 11.58 2.52
CA ILE A 234 16.49 10.42 3.41
C ILE A 234 16.01 10.82 4.81
N VAL A 235 16.46 11.93 5.36
CA VAL A 235 16.01 12.42 6.66
C VAL A 235 14.52 12.72 6.65
N PHE A 236 13.99 13.30 5.59
CA PHE A 236 12.54 13.48 5.43
C PHE A 236 11.80 12.14 5.43
N GLY A 237 12.13 11.23 4.52
CA GLY A 237 11.37 9.99 4.36
C GLY A 237 11.58 8.97 5.49
N LYS A 238 12.77 8.98 6.14
CA LYS A 238 13.03 8.09 7.28
C LYS A 238 12.27 8.49 8.54
N TYR A 239 12.20 9.79 8.81
CA TYR A 239 11.63 10.26 10.08
C TYR A 239 10.18 10.77 9.97
N LEU A 240 9.60 10.74 8.78
CA LEU A 240 8.16 10.89 8.57
C LEU A 240 7.41 9.85 9.41
N ASN A 241 6.35 10.26 10.12
CA ASN A 241 5.60 9.39 11.04
C ASN A 241 6.51 8.63 12.04
N CYS A 242 7.60 9.25 12.48
CA CYS A 242 8.62 8.63 13.33
C CYS A 242 9.17 7.32 12.75
N GLY A 243 9.26 7.19 11.43
CA GLY A 243 9.73 5.98 10.74
C GLY A 243 8.76 4.81 10.73
N GLN A 244 7.53 5.00 11.20
CA GLN A 244 6.47 3.98 11.21
C GLN A 244 5.78 3.88 9.84
N THR A 245 6.57 3.61 8.80
CA THR A 245 6.16 3.63 7.40
C THR A 245 6.75 2.41 6.68
N CYS A 246 5.90 1.62 6.02
CA CYS A 246 6.29 0.39 5.32
C CYS A 246 7.32 0.62 4.19
N VAL A 247 7.37 1.82 3.67
CA VAL A 247 8.34 2.25 2.64
C VAL A 247 9.43 3.20 3.19
N ALA A 248 9.51 3.41 4.50
CA ALA A 248 10.64 4.20 5.05
C ALA A 248 11.97 3.55 4.66
N PRO A 249 13.01 4.32 4.34
CA PRO A 249 14.36 3.78 4.29
C PRO A 249 14.66 3.02 5.59
N ASP A 250 14.70 1.68 5.51
CA ASP A 250 14.89 0.87 6.72
C ASP A 250 16.35 0.86 7.13
N TYR A 251 17.25 0.82 6.14
CA TYR A 251 18.68 1.00 6.32
C TYR A 251 19.31 1.72 5.14
N VAL A 252 20.45 2.37 5.39
CA VAL A 252 21.29 2.93 4.34
C VAL A 252 22.43 1.97 4.03
N TYR A 253 22.67 1.72 2.75
CA TYR A 253 23.82 1.00 2.25
C TYR A 253 24.65 1.98 1.42
N CYS A 254 25.73 2.50 2.01
CA CYS A 254 26.51 3.63 1.51
C CYS A 254 27.87 3.17 0.98
N HIS A 255 28.30 3.71 -0.17
CA HIS A 255 29.64 3.43 -0.68
C HIS A 255 30.70 3.91 0.36
N SER A 256 31.67 3.08 0.66
CA SER A 256 32.64 3.30 1.75
C SER A 256 33.42 4.59 1.60
N GLU A 257 33.81 4.99 0.37
CA GLU A 257 34.58 6.23 0.11
C GLU A 257 33.84 7.52 0.51
N ILE A 258 32.52 7.51 0.55
CA ILE A 258 31.72 8.73 0.80
C ILE A 258 31.00 8.71 2.15
N LYS A 259 31.14 7.63 2.93
CA LYS A 259 30.38 7.41 4.16
C LYS A 259 30.52 8.56 5.15
N ASP A 260 31.74 8.99 5.45
CA ASP A 260 31.98 10.00 6.50
C ASP A 260 31.37 11.35 6.14
N GLU A 261 31.48 11.79 4.88
CA GLU A 261 30.82 13.00 4.42
C GLU A 261 29.29 12.85 4.43
N PHE A 262 28.76 11.69 4.02
CA PHE A 262 27.33 11.41 4.08
C PHE A 262 26.80 11.48 5.52
N LEU A 263 27.48 10.86 6.50
CA LEU A 263 27.09 10.92 7.92
C LEU A 263 27.12 12.36 8.47
N LYS A 264 28.08 13.17 8.05
CA LYS A 264 28.14 14.61 8.38
C LYS A 264 26.90 15.35 7.81
N GLN A 265 26.52 15.07 6.56
CA GLN A 265 25.33 15.66 5.95
C GLN A 265 24.05 15.18 6.63
N LEU A 266 23.93 13.91 7.02
CA LEU A 266 22.79 13.39 7.78
C LEU A 266 22.58 14.16 9.09
N ARG A 267 23.62 14.27 9.93
CA ARG A 267 23.57 15.01 11.20
C ARG A 267 23.12 16.47 10.98
N LYS A 268 23.66 17.12 9.93
CA LYS A 268 23.28 18.50 9.56
C LYS A 268 21.80 18.59 9.18
N GLN A 269 21.29 17.64 8.41
CA GLN A 269 19.90 17.63 7.96
C GLN A 269 18.93 17.30 9.10
N ILE A 270 19.25 16.36 9.99
CA ILE A 270 18.46 16.07 11.20
C ILE A 270 18.31 17.32 12.04
N ARG A 271 19.44 17.99 12.36
CA ARG A 271 19.42 19.23 13.13
C ARG A 271 18.64 20.35 12.45
N LYS A 272 18.69 20.43 11.09
CA LYS A 272 17.97 21.45 10.33
C LYS A 272 16.46 21.21 10.32
N GLN A 273 16.01 19.94 10.18
CA GLN A 273 14.59 19.61 10.06
C GLN A 273 13.88 19.47 11.41
N PHE A 274 14.56 18.94 12.43
CA PHE A 274 13.97 18.66 13.74
C PHE A 274 14.43 19.58 14.87
N GLY A 275 15.44 20.42 14.64
CA GLY A 275 15.99 21.32 15.65
C GLY A 275 17.10 20.68 16.50
N LYS A 276 17.49 21.36 17.59
CA LYS A 276 18.51 20.88 18.55
C LYS A 276 17.94 19.90 19.57
N ALA A 277 16.63 19.98 19.82
CA ALA A 277 15.88 19.16 20.76
C ALA A 277 14.67 18.55 20.00
N PRO A 278 14.87 17.47 19.23
CA PRO A 278 13.80 16.88 18.40
C PRO A 278 12.56 16.45 19.18
N LEU A 279 12.71 15.99 20.42
CA LEU A 279 11.60 15.56 21.28
C LEU A 279 10.71 16.74 21.75
N ASP A 280 11.18 17.98 21.65
CA ASP A 280 10.40 19.20 21.96
C ASP A 280 9.77 19.80 20.70
N ASN A 281 10.06 19.25 19.53
CA ASN A 281 9.49 19.71 18.28
C ASN A 281 8.01 19.30 18.19
N LYS A 282 7.11 20.27 18.18
CA LYS A 282 5.64 20.08 18.13
C LYS A 282 5.14 19.36 16.87
N ASN A 283 5.97 19.32 15.82
CA ASN A 283 5.66 18.62 14.57
C ASN A 283 6.25 17.20 14.50
N TYR A 284 7.01 16.78 15.54
CA TYR A 284 7.55 15.44 15.61
C TYR A 284 6.58 14.53 16.38
N GLY A 285 6.21 13.40 15.79
CA GLY A 285 5.22 12.50 16.34
C GLY A 285 5.72 11.61 17.49
N LYS A 286 5.02 10.48 17.70
CA LYS A 286 5.33 9.49 18.73
C LYS A 286 5.17 8.08 18.19
N ILE A 287 5.69 7.10 18.90
CA ILE A 287 5.44 5.68 18.63
C ILE A 287 4.03 5.33 19.11
N ILE A 288 3.33 4.52 18.33
CA ILE A 288 1.89 4.26 18.51
C ILE A 288 1.53 3.73 19.90
N ASN A 289 2.36 2.87 20.50
CA ASN A 289 2.10 2.29 21.82
C ASN A 289 3.39 1.80 22.51
N GLN A 290 3.26 1.46 23.78
CA GLN A 290 4.38 0.98 24.63
C GLN A 290 5.08 -0.26 24.05
N LYS A 291 4.32 -1.22 23.54
CA LYS A 291 4.89 -2.46 22.96
C LYS A 291 5.87 -2.16 21.82
N HIS A 292 5.49 -1.28 20.89
CA HIS A 292 6.35 -0.91 19.77
C HIS A 292 7.50 0.01 20.20
N PHE A 293 7.27 0.88 21.19
CA PHE A 293 8.31 1.70 21.79
C PHE A 293 9.42 0.84 22.40
N ASP A 294 9.06 -0.13 23.25
CA ASP A 294 10.02 -1.02 23.92
C ASP A 294 10.76 -1.90 22.90
N ARG A 295 10.08 -2.34 21.82
CA ARG A 295 10.70 -3.09 20.74
C ARG A 295 11.77 -2.26 20.04
N ILE A 296 11.46 -1.04 19.63
CA ILE A 296 12.41 -0.16 18.93
C ILE A 296 13.58 0.21 19.83
N GLN A 297 13.31 0.51 21.12
CA GLN A 297 14.37 0.82 22.08
C GLN A 297 15.41 -0.31 22.21
N ARG A 298 14.97 -1.58 22.20
CA ARG A 298 15.88 -2.74 22.25
C ARG A 298 16.74 -2.92 20.99
N LEU A 299 16.37 -2.32 19.87
CA LEU A 299 17.17 -2.35 18.63
C LEU A 299 18.29 -1.30 18.64
N ILE A 300 18.29 -0.37 19.57
CA ILE A 300 19.30 0.69 19.65
C ILE A 300 20.51 0.20 20.44
N ASP A 301 21.59 -0.07 19.73
CA ASP A 301 22.91 -0.28 20.35
C ASP A 301 23.57 1.08 20.57
N SER A 302 23.64 1.53 21.83
CA SER A 302 24.18 2.85 22.21
C SER A 302 25.63 3.04 21.81
N SER A 303 26.42 1.97 21.71
CA SER A 303 27.82 2.03 21.28
C SER A 303 27.99 2.39 19.79
N LYS A 304 26.94 2.19 18.98
CA LYS A 304 26.90 2.47 17.54
C LYS A 304 26.15 3.76 17.20
N VAL A 305 25.50 4.40 18.18
CA VAL A 305 24.76 5.67 17.96
C VAL A 305 25.74 6.81 17.73
N ILE A 306 25.55 7.51 16.63
CA ILE A 306 26.34 8.68 16.27
C ILE A 306 25.54 9.99 16.26
N CYS A 307 24.21 9.90 16.32
CA CYS A 307 23.29 11.04 16.39
C CYS A 307 21.95 10.58 16.99
N GLY A 308 21.34 11.38 17.84
CA GLY A 308 20.10 11.02 18.52
C GLY A 308 20.31 10.01 19.65
N GLY A 309 19.37 9.09 19.80
CA GLY A 309 19.42 8.01 20.81
C GLY A 309 18.68 8.34 22.09
N ASN A 310 18.28 9.60 22.33
CA ASN A 310 17.47 9.93 23.50
C ASN A 310 16.03 9.49 23.33
N ILE A 311 15.41 9.11 24.43
CA ILE A 311 14.04 8.62 24.48
C ILE A 311 13.25 9.38 25.54
N ARG A 312 11.93 9.46 25.35
CA ARG A 312 10.97 10.02 26.32
C ARG A 312 9.82 9.02 26.49
N PRO A 313 9.94 8.06 27.43
CA PRO A 313 8.98 6.98 27.60
C PRO A 313 7.55 7.45 27.89
N GLU A 314 7.41 8.52 28.69
CA GLU A 314 6.13 9.09 29.10
C GLU A 314 5.30 9.65 27.93
N THR A 315 5.95 10.01 26.82
CA THR A 315 5.29 10.45 25.58
C THR A 315 5.48 9.48 24.41
N LEU A 316 6.13 8.34 24.64
CA LEU A 316 6.45 7.33 23.63
C LEU A 316 7.29 7.88 22.47
N GLN A 317 8.19 8.81 22.76
CA GLN A 317 9.02 9.44 21.73
C GLN A 317 10.45 8.89 21.74
N ILE A 318 10.99 8.69 20.55
CA ILE A 318 12.39 8.31 20.30
C ILE A 318 12.96 9.34 19.32
N GLU A 319 14.11 9.93 19.62
CA GLU A 319 14.77 10.88 18.73
C GLU A 319 15.08 10.27 17.36
N PRO A 320 15.13 11.09 16.29
CA PRO A 320 15.77 10.70 15.05
C PRO A 320 17.19 10.22 15.31
N THR A 321 17.40 8.91 15.19
CA THR A 321 18.63 8.21 15.58
C THR A 321 19.35 7.66 14.38
N VAL A 322 20.68 7.84 14.33
CA VAL A 322 21.55 7.24 13.31
C VAL A 322 22.58 6.35 14.00
N MET A 323 22.73 5.14 13.50
CA MET A 323 23.74 4.18 13.94
C MET A 323 24.75 3.92 12.83
N ASP A 324 26.05 3.97 13.16
CA ASP A 324 27.18 3.64 12.27
C ASP A 324 27.83 2.31 12.66
N LYS A 325 28.66 1.76 11.79
CA LYS A 325 29.35 0.48 12.00
C LYS A 325 28.38 -0.69 12.25
N VAL A 326 27.21 -0.62 11.62
CA VAL A 326 26.20 -1.67 11.65
C VAL A 326 26.56 -2.73 10.63
N THR A 327 26.36 -3.99 10.99
CA THR A 327 26.49 -5.15 10.11
C THR A 327 25.14 -5.86 9.94
N PHE A 328 25.05 -6.77 8.98
CA PHE A 328 23.81 -7.52 8.76
C PHE A 328 23.48 -8.50 9.89
N GLU A 329 24.42 -8.80 10.79
CA GLU A 329 24.27 -9.68 11.95
C GLU A 329 23.69 -8.94 13.17
N ASP A 330 23.70 -7.61 13.17
CA ASP A 330 23.17 -6.81 14.28
C ASP A 330 21.64 -6.99 14.43
N ALA A 331 21.16 -6.91 15.65
CA ALA A 331 19.74 -7.09 15.98
C ALA A 331 18.81 -6.17 15.16
N ILE A 332 19.22 -4.92 14.92
CA ILE A 332 18.47 -3.95 14.14
C ILE A 332 18.30 -4.37 12.67
N MET A 333 19.12 -5.28 12.17
CA MET A 333 19.05 -5.78 10.79
C MET A 333 18.23 -7.07 10.66
N GLN A 334 17.79 -7.69 11.76
CA GLN A 334 17.06 -8.97 11.75
C GLN A 334 15.55 -8.81 11.52
N GLU A 335 15.00 -7.62 11.74
CA GLU A 335 13.59 -7.32 11.52
C GLU A 335 13.40 -5.94 10.88
N GLU A 336 12.20 -5.67 10.35
CA GLU A 336 11.80 -4.33 9.91
C GLU A 336 11.78 -3.40 11.14
N ILE A 337 12.48 -2.27 11.07
CA ILE A 337 12.65 -1.36 12.22
C ILE A 337 11.33 -0.68 12.59
N PHE A 338 10.62 -0.17 11.58
CA PHE A 338 9.33 0.52 11.75
C PHE A 338 9.39 1.57 12.87
N GLY A 339 10.44 2.38 12.82
CA GLY A 339 10.77 3.37 13.84
C GLY A 339 11.89 4.33 13.43
N PRO A 340 12.19 5.36 14.26
CA PRO A 340 13.06 6.46 13.87
C PRO A 340 14.56 6.16 14.08
N VAL A 341 14.99 4.96 13.77
CA VAL A 341 16.39 4.54 13.85
C VAL A 341 16.89 4.15 12.47
N LEU A 342 17.98 4.76 12.01
CA LEU A 342 18.58 4.57 10.71
C LEU A 342 19.98 3.97 10.85
N PRO A 343 20.14 2.65 10.64
CA PRO A 343 21.45 2.03 10.55
C PRO A 343 22.10 2.32 9.19
N VAL A 344 23.41 2.56 9.23
CA VAL A 344 24.25 2.81 8.06
C VAL A 344 25.29 1.72 7.92
N LEU A 345 25.19 0.97 6.83
CA LEU A 345 26.13 -0.07 6.39
C LEU A 345 26.98 0.46 5.23
N THR A 346 28.08 -0.21 4.94
CA THR A 346 28.97 0.18 3.84
C THR A 346 29.18 -0.94 2.83
N PHE A 347 29.40 -0.56 1.58
CA PHE A 347 29.82 -1.45 0.49
C PHE A 347 30.98 -0.85 -0.30
N THR A 348 31.66 -1.68 -1.08
CA THR A 348 32.75 -1.28 -1.97
C THR A 348 32.41 -1.50 -3.45
N SER A 349 31.49 -2.40 -3.74
CA SER A 349 31.04 -2.73 -5.08
C SER A 349 29.53 -2.79 -5.17
N ILE A 350 28.95 -2.27 -6.27
CA ILE A 350 27.50 -2.35 -6.49
C ILE A 350 27.01 -3.80 -6.67
N ASP A 351 27.88 -4.70 -7.16
CA ASP A 351 27.55 -6.12 -7.29
C ASP A 351 27.35 -6.78 -5.92
N GLU A 352 28.16 -6.38 -4.92
CA GLU A 352 27.97 -6.78 -3.52
C GLU A 352 26.57 -6.37 -3.01
N VAL A 353 26.14 -5.14 -3.30
CA VAL A 353 24.81 -4.62 -2.91
C VAL A 353 23.71 -5.44 -3.55
N ILE A 354 23.76 -5.64 -4.86
CA ILE A 354 22.76 -6.39 -5.62
C ILE A 354 22.64 -7.83 -5.11
N HIS A 355 23.77 -8.49 -4.93
CA HIS A 355 23.82 -9.85 -4.38
C HIS A 355 23.17 -9.89 -2.99
N LYS A 356 23.54 -8.94 -2.10
CA LYS A 356 23.01 -8.91 -0.75
C LYS A 356 21.51 -8.63 -0.72
N VAL A 357 21.02 -7.63 -1.46
CA VAL A 357 19.60 -7.29 -1.54
C VAL A 357 18.78 -8.49 -2.03
N ASN A 358 19.25 -9.16 -3.09
CA ASN A 358 18.55 -10.32 -3.65
C ASN A 358 18.65 -11.59 -2.77
N SER A 359 19.58 -11.64 -1.81
CA SER A 359 19.68 -12.74 -0.84
C SER A 359 18.72 -12.57 0.35
N LEU A 360 18.09 -11.42 0.50
CA LEU A 360 17.11 -11.11 1.54
C LEU A 360 15.68 -11.23 1.01
N ALA A 361 14.70 -11.13 1.92
CA ALA A 361 13.29 -11.01 1.54
C ALA A 361 13.06 -9.79 0.64
N HIS A 362 12.24 -9.93 -0.40
CA HIS A 362 11.96 -8.84 -1.34
C HIS A 362 11.34 -7.63 -0.61
N PRO A 363 11.99 -6.46 -0.62
CA PRO A 363 11.48 -5.29 0.06
C PRO A 363 10.30 -4.67 -0.68
N LEU A 364 9.39 -4.01 0.06
CA LEU A 364 8.31 -3.23 -0.52
C LEU A 364 8.85 -2.04 -1.32
N ALA A 365 9.92 -1.39 -0.83
CA ALA A 365 10.57 -0.30 -1.56
C ALA A 365 12.08 -0.46 -1.64
N LEU A 366 12.68 0.11 -2.72
CA LEU A 366 14.11 0.27 -2.89
C LEU A 366 14.41 1.69 -3.37
N TYR A 367 15.46 2.28 -2.81
CA TYR A 367 15.91 3.62 -3.15
C TYR A 367 17.35 3.61 -3.60
N ILE A 368 17.66 4.32 -4.69
CA ILE A 368 19.02 4.49 -5.22
C ILE A 368 19.34 5.98 -5.40
N PHE A 369 20.39 6.45 -4.76
CA PHE A 369 20.97 7.78 -4.97
C PHE A 369 22.25 7.63 -5.76
N ALA A 370 22.23 8.08 -7.01
CA ALA A 370 23.37 8.04 -7.92
C ALA A 370 23.18 9.08 -9.04
N GLN A 371 24.28 9.50 -9.66
CA GLN A 371 24.28 10.24 -10.94
C GLN A 371 24.71 9.36 -12.11
N ASP A 372 25.39 8.27 -11.83
CA ASP A 372 25.79 7.28 -12.83
C ASP A 372 24.57 6.47 -13.30
N LYS A 373 24.18 6.66 -14.56
CA LYS A 373 23.05 5.97 -15.18
C LYS A 373 23.27 4.45 -15.31
N ALA A 374 24.51 4.00 -15.48
CA ALA A 374 24.81 2.57 -15.57
C ALA A 374 24.53 1.89 -14.23
N ILE A 375 24.93 2.51 -13.12
CA ILE A 375 24.64 2.02 -11.77
C ILE A 375 23.14 2.02 -11.50
N ILE A 376 22.43 3.11 -11.84
CA ILE A 376 20.98 3.21 -11.67
C ILE A 376 20.28 2.07 -12.44
N ASN A 377 20.61 1.91 -13.73
CA ASN A 377 19.99 0.88 -14.56
C ASN A 377 20.31 -0.52 -14.03
N LYS A 378 21.54 -0.76 -13.59
CA LYS A 378 21.93 -2.05 -13.04
C LYS A 378 21.13 -2.42 -11.79
N VAL A 379 21.04 -1.51 -10.81
CA VAL A 379 20.27 -1.74 -9.57
C VAL A 379 18.79 -1.93 -9.86
N THR A 380 18.20 -1.08 -10.70
CA THR A 380 16.76 -1.16 -11.00
C THR A 380 16.38 -2.38 -11.84
N SER A 381 17.31 -2.95 -12.60
CA SER A 381 17.06 -4.14 -13.42
C SER A 381 17.38 -5.45 -12.71
N GLU A 382 18.35 -5.46 -11.80
CA GLU A 382 18.87 -6.70 -11.20
C GLU A 382 18.34 -6.94 -9.77
N CYS A 383 17.83 -5.91 -9.07
CA CYS A 383 17.23 -6.08 -7.75
C CYS A 383 15.73 -6.32 -7.86
N GLY A 384 15.21 -7.26 -7.04
CA GLY A 384 13.78 -7.49 -6.89
C GLY A 384 13.19 -6.60 -5.77
N PHE A 385 12.18 -5.77 -6.09
CA PHE A 385 11.48 -4.90 -5.13
C PHE A 385 10.09 -4.49 -5.65
N GLY A 386 9.19 -4.06 -4.76
CA GLY A 386 7.84 -3.64 -5.13
C GLY A 386 7.82 -2.34 -5.94
N GLY A 387 8.30 -1.26 -5.36
CA GLY A 387 8.41 0.05 -6.00
C GLY A 387 9.60 0.83 -5.45
N GLY A 388 9.86 2.05 -5.95
CA GLY A 388 11.00 2.81 -5.44
C GLY A 388 11.22 4.16 -6.10
N CYS A 389 12.31 4.81 -5.69
CA CYS A 389 12.70 6.10 -6.25
C CYS A 389 14.17 6.13 -6.64
N ILE A 390 14.46 6.82 -7.72
CA ILE A 390 15.81 7.24 -8.09
C ILE A 390 16.01 8.66 -7.56
N ASN A 391 17.05 8.84 -6.75
CA ASN A 391 17.41 10.11 -6.13
C ASN A 391 16.33 10.74 -5.22
N ASP A 392 15.35 9.95 -4.78
CA ASP A 392 14.38 10.34 -3.75
C ASP A 392 13.96 9.13 -2.91
N VAL A 393 13.05 9.32 -1.95
CA VAL A 393 12.47 8.26 -1.13
C VAL A 393 10.98 8.51 -0.95
N VAL A 394 10.21 7.46 -0.70
CA VAL A 394 8.78 7.39 -0.39
C VAL A 394 7.80 7.97 -1.43
N ILE A 395 8.19 8.97 -2.22
CA ILE A 395 7.24 9.72 -3.08
C ILE A 395 6.61 8.92 -4.23
N HIS A 396 7.11 7.72 -4.54
CA HIS A 396 6.52 6.85 -5.57
C HIS A 396 5.08 6.41 -5.23
N LEU A 397 4.70 6.43 -3.95
CA LEU A 397 3.33 6.13 -3.50
C LEU A 397 2.38 7.34 -3.58
N ALA A 398 2.89 8.55 -3.78
CA ALA A 398 2.09 9.78 -3.72
C ALA A 398 1.44 10.17 -5.06
N THR A 399 1.20 9.20 -5.94
CA THR A 399 0.56 9.42 -7.24
C THR A 399 -0.36 8.26 -7.60
N SER A 400 -1.58 8.60 -8.04
CA SER A 400 -2.56 7.62 -8.55
C SER A 400 -2.21 7.07 -9.94
N GLU A 401 -1.12 7.56 -10.58
CA GLU A 401 -0.67 7.07 -11.89
C GLU A 401 0.27 5.86 -11.80
N LEU A 402 0.86 5.60 -10.64
CA LEU A 402 1.72 4.46 -10.40
C LEU A 402 1.03 3.45 -9.49
N PRO A 403 0.99 2.15 -9.86
CA PRO A 403 0.52 1.12 -8.95
C PRO A 403 1.48 1.00 -7.76
N PHE A 404 0.91 0.80 -6.56
CA PHE A 404 1.65 0.56 -5.33
C PHE A 404 1.37 -0.86 -4.84
N GLY A 405 2.41 -1.60 -4.53
CA GLY A 405 2.33 -2.96 -4.00
C GLY A 405 3.67 -3.69 -4.05
N GLY A 406 3.77 -4.74 -3.26
CA GLY A 406 4.93 -5.62 -3.17
C GLY A 406 4.73 -6.98 -3.83
N PHE A 407 5.74 -7.84 -3.72
CA PHE A 407 5.65 -9.24 -4.10
C PHE A 407 6.48 -10.12 -3.17
N GLY A 408 6.17 -11.42 -3.12
CA GLY A 408 6.79 -12.33 -2.16
C GLY A 408 6.48 -11.93 -0.74
N GLU A 409 7.50 -11.69 0.07
CA GLU A 409 7.34 -11.36 1.48
C GLU A 409 6.82 -9.93 1.72
N SER A 410 6.94 -9.03 0.74
CA SER A 410 6.42 -7.66 0.85
C SER A 410 4.98 -7.51 0.41
N GLY A 411 4.38 -8.54 -0.21
CA GLY A 411 2.96 -8.48 -0.53
C GLY A 411 2.52 -9.28 -1.74
N MET A 412 1.29 -9.00 -2.17
CA MET A 412 0.62 -9.65 -3.29
C MET A 412 -0.45 -8.71 -3.83
N GLY A 413 -0.42 -8.43 -5.12
CA GLY A 413 -1.28 -7.44 -5.75
C GLY A 413 -0.74 -6.02 -5.67
N SER A 414 -1.56 -5.05 -6.06
CA SER A 414 -1.21 -3.62 -6.01
C SER A 414 -2.47 -2.78 -6.21
N TYR A 415 -2.43 -1.50 -5.83
CA TYR A 415 -3.57 -0.59 -5.92
C TYR A 415 -3.12 0.84 -6.30
N HIS A 416 -3.91 1.83 -6.12
CA HIS A 416 -3.91 3.22 -6.58
C HIS A 416 -4.42 3.41 -8.00
N GLY A 417 -5.27 4.39 -8.17
CA GLY A 417 -5.79 4.88 -9.44
C GLY A 417 -6.44 3.80 -10.30
N LYS A 418 -5.99 3.70 -11.54
CA LYS A 418 -6.47 2.66 -12.46
C LYS A 418 -6.26 1.26 -11.89
N LYS A 419 -5.12 1.01 -11.25
CA LYS A 419 -4.81 -0.32 -10.72
C LYS A 419 -5.69 -0.66 -9.52
N GLY A 420 -6.04 0.31 -8.68
CA GLY A 420 -6.98 0.14 -7.59
C GLY A 420 -8.37 -0.28 -8.09
N PHE A 421 -8.90 0.42 -9.09
CA PHE A 421 -10.14 0.01 -9.76
C PHE A 421 -10.05 -1.43 -10.34
N GLU A 422 -8.93 -1.77 -11.01
CA GLU A 422 -8.71 -3.11 -11.57
C GLU A 422 -8.63 -4.17 -10.47
N THR A 423 -8.00 -3.87 -9.34
CA THR A 423 -7.82 -4.77 -8.21
C THR A 423 -9.14 -5.17 -7.56
N PHE A 424 -10.11 -4.25 -7.50
CA PHE A 424 -11.47 -4.52 -7.01
C PHE A 424 -12.45 -4.94 -8.12
N SER A 425 -11.96 -5.28 -9.32
CA SER A 425 -12.76 -5.69 -10.47
C SER A 425 -12.33 -7.04 -11.03
N HIS A 426 -13.29 -7.91 -11.31
CA HIS A 426 -13.10 -9.07 -12.16
C HIS A 426 -13.39 -8.70 -13.62
N TYR A 427 -12.49 -9.05 -14.54
CA TYR A 427 -12.68 -8.77 -15.98
C TYR A 427 -13.28 -9.99 -16.70
N LYS A 428 -14.56 -9.88 -17.08
CA LYS A 428 -15.24 -10.87 -17.87
C LYS A 428 -14.76 -10.81 -19.32
N SER A 429 -14.27 -11.92 -19.87
CA SER A 429 -13.88 -12.05 -21.27
C SER A 429 -15.08 -12.55 -22.09
N ILE A 430 -15.55 -11.75 -23.05
CA ILE A 430 -16.78 -12.01 -23.80
C ILE A 430 -16.48 -11.98 -25.29
N VAL A 431 -17.01 -12.96 -26.01
CA VAL A 431 -17.06 -12.98 -27.49
C VAL A 431 -18.51 -12.86 -27.92
N ASP A 432 -18.87 -11.73 -28.53
CA ASP A 432 -20.17 -11.49 -29.14
C ASP A 432 -20.15 -12.01 -30.58
N LYS A 433 -20.66 -13.22 -30.82
CA LYS A 433 -20.70 -13.87 -32.11
C LYS A 433 -21.99 -13.53 -32.85
N LYS A 434 -21.87 -13.09 -34.11
CA LYS A 434 -23.06 -12.82 -34.94
C LYS A 434 -23.76 -14.12 -35.32
N THR A 435 -25.11 -14.11 -35.36
CA THR A 435 -25.95 -15.27 -35.57
C THR A 435 -26.32 -15.47 -37.05
N TRP A 436 -26.09 -14.47 -37.91
CA TRP A 436 -26.41 -14.55 -39.36
C TRP A 436 -25.37 -15.32 -40.19
N ILE A 437 -24.20 -15.60 -39.57
CA ILE A 437 -23.14 -16.40 -40.20
C ILE A 437 -22.54 -17.38 -39.22
N ASP A 438 -22.34 -18.62 -39.64
CA ASP A 438 -21.55 -19.60 -38.90
C ASP A 438 -20.61 -20.35 -39.84
N LEU A 439 -19.39 -20.57 -39.40
CA LEU A 439 -18.40 -21.30 -40.17
C LEU A 439 -18.39 -22.76 -39.72
N PRO A 440 -18.71 -23.73 -40.66
CA PRO A 440 -18.84 -25.14 -40.30
C PRO A 440 -17.52 -25.82 -39.97
N ILE A 441 -16.40 -25.11 -40.01
CA ILE A 441 -15.05 -25.63 -39.88
C ILE A 441 -14.78 -26.29 -38.49
N ARG A 442 -15.49 -25.88 -37.44
CA ARG A 442 -15.36 -26.37 -36.07
C ARG A 442 -16.26 -27.55 -35.71
N TYR A 443 -17.22 -27.88 -36.57
CA TYR A 443 -18.22 -28.95 -36.31
C TYR A 443 -17.82 -30.27 -36.90
N GLN A 444 -18.25 -31.32 -36.24
CA GLN A 444 -18.15 -32.70 -36.80
C GLN A 444 -19.14 -32.90 -37.95
N PRO A 445 -18.79 -33.78 -38.92
CA PRO A 445 -17.56 -34.58 -39.03
C PRO A 445 -16.36 -33.72 -39.48
N TYR A 446 -15.20 -33.93 -38.84
CA TYR A 446 -13.97 -33.17 -39.15
C TYR A 446 -13.41 -33.59 -40.53
N ARG A 447 -13.46 -32.66 -41.48
CA ARG A 447 -12.99 -32.90 -42.87
C ARG A 447 -11.52 -32.51 -43.00
N ARG A 448 -10.78 -33.12 -43.92
CA ARG A 448 -9.37 -32.78 -44.24
C ARG A 448 -9.19 -31.30 -44.57
N ILE A 449 -10.14 -30.71 -45.29
CA ILE A 449 -10.14 -29.27 -45.65
C ILE A 449 -10.26 -28.38 -44.41
N SER A 450 -11.11 -28.75 -43.46
CA SER A 450 -11.26 -28.04 -42.18
C SER A 450 -9.95 -28.02 -41.39
N ARG A 451 -9.20 -29.14 -41.41
CA ARG A 451 -7.88 -29.22 -40.77
C ARG A 451 -6.85 -28.28 -41.42
N LYS A 452 -6.82 -28.21 -42.77
CA LYS A 452 -5.90 -27.28 -43.48
C LYS A 452 -6.24 -25.83 -43.18
N LEU A 453 -7.52 -25.45 -43.13
CA LEU A 453 -7.96 -24.12 -42.78
C LEU A 453 -7.64 -23.78 -41.31
N LEU A 454 -7.81 -24.69 -40.36
CA LEU A 454 -7.39 -24.48 -38.96
C LEU A 454 -5.90 -24.23 -38.85
N HIS A 455 -5.04 -24.98 -39.58
CA HIS A 455 -3.61 -24.72 -39.63
C HIS A 455 -3.25 -23.34 -40.17
N LEU A 456 -4.09 -22.77 -41.05
CA LEU A 456 -3.88 -21.42 -41.57
C LEU A 456 -4.28 -20.34 -40.56
N PHE A 457 -5.38 -20.55 -39.79
CA PHE A 457 -5.92 -19.56 -38.87
C PHE A 457 -5.31 -19.59 -37.45
N LEU A 458 -4.67 -20.69 -37.06
CA LEU A 458 -4.08 -20.89 -35.75
C LEU A 458 -2.52 -20.72 -35.74
N LYS A 459 -1.97 -20.09 -36.77
CA LYS A 459 -0.55 -19.76 -36.83
C LYS A 459 -0.22 -18.46 -36.13
#